data_cbefa186a486e4a1e1677d2a0c5103c4
#
_entry.id   cbefa186a486e4a1e1677d2a0c5103c4
#
_cell.length_a   1.000
_cell.length_b   1.000
_cell.length_c   1.000
_cell.angle_alpha   90.00
_cell.angle_beta   90.00
_cell.angle_gamma   90.00
#
_symmetry.space_group_name_H-M   'P 1'
#
loop_
_entity.id
_entity.type
_entity.pdbx_description
1 polymer ?
#
loop_
_entity_poly.entity_id
_entity_poly.type
_entity_poly.pdbx_seq_one_letter_code
_entity_poly.pdbx_strand_id
1 'polypeptide(L)'
;NLSSGSSPAATIHYAVAKIFGPLVFGRGWCGYACWTAMVLDFLPYKTSPGPRKSFGWIRYTVFAASFLFVAALFLLGIQNKEAILFWAFLLGNSLYYAVGIFLAFRLHDNRAFCKYICPITVFLKPMSYFSLFRVKCDHSKCVSCGKCARTCPMDVDVTKTPNHSECIRCGKCVTACPTEAVRFRYAFGGSGACSKLSQKPIIEENKGE
;
A
#
# COMPACT_ATOMS: atom_id res chain seq x y z
N ASN A 1 -40.59 -6.81 -4.13
CA ASN A 1 -39.69 -7.55 -5.01
C ASN A 1 -38.64 -6.58 -5.61
N LEU A 2 -37.73 -6.05 -4.80
CA LEU A 2 -36.50 -5.52 -5.34
C LEU A 2 -35.58 -6.73 -5.57
N SER A 3 -35.63 -7.33 -6.73
CA SER A 3 -34.55 -8.15 -7.22
C SER A 3 -33.38 -7.17 -7.47
N SER A 4 -32.50 -7.03 -6.50
CA SER A 4 -31.23 -6.34 -6.65
C SER A 4 -30.33 -7.16 -7.56
N GLY A 5 -30.68 -7.20 -8.83
CA GLY A 5 -29.74 -7.58 -9.87
C GLY A 5 -28.62 -6.53 -9.84
N SER A 6 -27.51 -6.82 -9.18
CA SER A 6 -26.28 -6.09 -9.44
C SER A 6 -26.10 -6.11 -10.95
N SER A 7 -26.21 -4.97 -11.60
CA SER A 7 -26.12 -4.93 -13.05
C SER A 7 -24.79 -5.58 -13.45
N PRO A 8 -24.76 -6.45 -14.47
CA PRO A 8 -23.52 -7.11 -14.91
C PRO A 8 -22.39 -6.07 -15.16
N ALA A 9 -22.77 -4.85 -15.56
CA ALA A 9 -21.85 -3.73 -15.71
C ALA A 9 -21.13 -3.35 -14.40
N ALA A 10 -21.83 -3.32 -13.26
CA ALA A 10 -21.19 -3.02 -11.96
C ALA A 10 -20.19 -4.09 -11.56
N THR A 11 -20.51 -5.37 -11.77
CA THR A 11 -19.62 -6.49 -11.48
C THR A 11 -18.37 -6.46 -12.36
N ILE A 12 -18.54 -6.21 -13.67
CA ILE A 12 -17.42 -6.06 -14.61
C ILE A 12 -16.53 -4.88 -14.23
N HIS A 13 -17.13 -3.73 -13.91
CA HIS A 13 -16.38 -2.55 -13.47
C HIS A 13 -15.52 -2.84 -12.22
N TYR A 14 -16.11 -3.54 -11.24
CA TYR A 14 -15.40 -3.93 -10.03
C TYR A 14 -14.26 -4.92 -10.32
N ALA A 15 -14.48 -5.91 -11.17
CA ALA A 15 -13.46 -6.87 -11.58
C ALA A 15 -12.29 -6.18 -12.31
N VAL A 16 -12.60 -5.30 -13.25
CA VAL A 16 -11.59 -4.51 -13.97
C VAL A 16 -10.79 -3.63 -13.00
N ALA A 17 -11.45 -2.89 -12.12
CA ALA A 17 -10.78 -1.98 -11.20
C ALA A 17 -9.95 -2.69 -10.13
N LYS A 18 -10.39 -3.85 -9.62
CA LYS A 18 -9.77 -4.54 -8.48
C LYS A 18 -8.83 -5.68 -8.86
N ILE A 19 -8.96 -6.24 -10.05
CA ILE A 19 -8.09 -7.33 -10.52
C ILE A 19 -7.12 -6.80 -11.58
N PHE A 20 -7.63 -6.26 -12.69
CA PHE A 20 -6.78 -5.79 -13.78
C PHE A 20 -6.03 -4.50 -13.44
N GLY A 21 -6.66 -3.56 -12.72
CA GLY A 21 -6.01 -2.33 -12.28
C GLY A 21 -4.68 -2.59 -11.52
N PRO A 22 -4.68 -3.43 -10.48
CA PRO A 22 -3.46 -3.80 -9.78
C PRO A 22 -2.42 -4.57 -10.60
N LEU A 23 -2.82 -5.33 -11.61
CA LEU A 23 -1.89 -5.99 -12.53
C LEU A 23 -1.16 -4.99 -13.43
N VAL A 24 -1.83 -3.92 -13.85
CA VAL A 24 -1.23 -2.87 -14.68
C VAL A 24 -0.44 -1.88 -13.82
N PHE A 25 -1.10 -1.29 -12.82
CA PHE A 25 -0.57 -0.18 -12.02
C PHE A 25 -0.01 -0.62 -10.66
N GLY A 26 -0.06 -1.90 -10.32
CA GLY A 26 0.34 -2.41 -9.02
C GLY A 26 -0.47 -1.79 -7.88
N ARG A 27 0.23 -1.36 -6.81
CA ARG A 27 -0.39 -0.64 -5.69
C ARG A 27 -0.57 0.86 -5.93
N GLY A 28 -0.51 1.33 -7.18
CA GLY A 28 -0.78 2.73 -7.52
C GLY A 28 -2.15 3.20 -7.06
N TRP A 29 -3.15 2.31 -7.06
CA TRP A 29 -4.47 2.58 -6.49
C TRP A 29 -4.41 3.05 -5.03
N CYS A 30 -3.55 2.45 -4.20
CA CYS A 30 -3.33 2.87 -2.81
C CYS A 30 -2.64 4.24 -2.70
N GLY A 31 -1.93 4.66 -3.74
CA GLY A 31 -1.24 5.95 -3.78
C GLY A 31 -2.13 7.12 -4.22
N TYR A 32 -3.14 6.86 -5.08
CA TYR A 32 -3.89 7.92 -5.76
C TYR A 32 -5.40 7.90 -5.56
N ALA A 33 -6.01 6.73 -5.37
CA ALA A 33 -7.47 6.58 -5.42
C ALA A 33 -8.09 5.95 -4.17
N CYS A 34 -7.32 5.60 -3.16
CA CYS A 34 -7.83 4.99 -1.95
C CYS A 34 -8.39 6.04 -0.98
N TRP A 35 -9.70 5.97 -0.68
CA TRP A 35 -10.38 6.89 0.25
C TRP A 35 -9.73 6.95 1.63
N THR A 36 -9.42 5.80 2.22
CA THR A 36 -8.76 5.73 3.53
C THR A 36 -7.40 6.42 3.50
N ALA A 37 -6.63 6.18 2.45
CA ALA A 37 -5.33 6.81 2.28
C ALA A 37 -5.44 8.32 2.09
N MET A 38 -6.45 8.78 1.34
CA MET A 38 -6.71 10.20 1.13
C MET A 38 -7.03 10.92 2.45
N VAL A 39 -7.91 10.35 3.27
CA VAL A 39 -8.24 10.92 4.59
C VAL A 39 -7.02 10.98 5.50
N LEU A 40 -6.23 9.91 5.55
CA LEU A 40 -5.02 9.85 6.38
C LEU A 40 -3.92 10.81 5.88
N ASP A 41 -3.89 11.15 4.60
CA ASP A 41 -2.91 12.09 4.04
C ASP A 41 -3.16 13.56 4.47
N PHE A 42 -4.32 13.89 5.01
CA PHE A 42 -4.56 15.18 5.66
C PHE A 42 -3.84 15.34 7.00
N LEU A 43 -3.38 14.25 7.60
CA LEU A 43 -2.62 14.30 8.84
C LEU A 43 -1.20 14.88 8.61
N PRO A 44 -0.56 15.47 9.62
CA PRO A 44 0.70 16.20 9.45
C PRO A 44 1.93 15.31 9.19
N TYR A 45 1.85 14.03 9.45
CA TYR A 45 3.00 13.10 9.41
C TYR A 45 3.24 12.51 8.02
N LYS A 46 3.82 13.29 7.11
CA LYS A 46 3.99 12.91 5.69
C LYS A 46 5.17 11.97 5.40
N THR A 47 6.12 11.89 6.31
CA THR A 47 7.31 11.02 6.19
C THR A 47 7.42 10.11 7.40
N SER A 48 7.87 8.89 7.17
CA SER A 48 8.06 7.94 8.26
C SER A 48 9.30 8.32 9.10
N PRO A 49 9.20 8.30 10.44
CA PRO A 49 10.31 8.68 11.31
C PRO A 49 11.40 7.61 11.46
N GLY A 50 11.25 6.45 10.84
CA GLY A 50 12.22 5.37 11.04
C GLY A 50 11.96 4.12 10.22
N PRO A 51 12.76 3.08 10.42
CA PRO A 51 12.63 1.82 9.71
C PRO A 51 11.31 1.14 10.03
N ARG A 52 10.80 0.41 9.04
CA ARG A 52 9.53 -0.32 9.16
C ARG A 52 9.58 -1.33 10.29
N LYS A 53 8.59 -1.28 11.19
CA LYS A 53 8.43 -2.26 12.27
C LYS A 53 7.88 -3.60 11.75
N SER A 54 8.13 -4.70 12.45
CA SER A 54 7.74 -6.06 12.05
C SER A 54 6.25 -6.40 12.23
N PHE A 55 5.40 -5.43 12.55
CA PHE A 55 3.96 -5.64 12.77
C PHE A 55 3.14 -5.96 11.51
N GLY A 56 3.79 -6.13 10.38
CA GLY A 56 3.11 -6.38 9.10
C GLY A 56 2.30 -7.69 9.02
N TRP A 57 2.44 -8.61 9.97
CA TRP A 57 1.66 -9.84 10.07
C TRP A 57 0.19 -9.58 10.47
N ILE A 58 -0.09 -8.50 11.21
CA ILE A 58 -1.43 -8.14 11.70
C ILE A 58 -2.42 -8.04 10.53
N ARG A 59 -1.99 -7.56 9.36
CA ARG A 59 -2.83 -7.47 8.16
C ARG A 59 -3.39 -8.82 7.69
N TYR A 60 -2.62 -9.89 7.85
CA TYR A 60 -3.06 -11.24 7.48
C TYR A 60 -4.12 -11.76 8.45
N THR A 61 -3.96 -11.46 9.74
CA THR A 61 -4.96 -11.81 10.76
C THR A 61 -6.27 -11.06 10.54
N VAL A 62 -6.18 -9.74 10.29
CA VAL A 62 -7.37 -8.92 9.99
C VAL A 62 -8.04 -9.40 8.70
N PHE A 63 -7.28 -9.74 7.67
CA PHE A 63 -7.82 -10.29 6.43
C PHE A 63 -8.52 -11.63 6.68
N ALA A 64 -7.89 -12.57 7.37
CA ALA A 64 -8.46 -13.87 7.68
C ALA A 64 -9.73 -13.74 8.52
N ALA A 65 -9.73 -12.90 9.55
CA ALA A 65 -10.90 -12.65 10.39
C ALA A 65 -12.07 -12.05 9.57
N SER A 66 -11.81 -11.06 8.73
CA SER A 66 -12.82 -10.46 7.87
C SER A 66 -13.37 -11.45 6.85
N PHE A 67 -12.50 -12.27 6.26
CA PHE A 67 -12.90 -13.28 5.30
C PHE A 67 -13.76 -14.37 5.94
N LEU A 68 -13.32 -14.89 7.09
CA LEU A 68 -14.06 -15.92 7.85
C LEU A 68 -15.42 -15.39 8.32
N PHE A 69 -15.49 -14.13 8.77
CA PHE A 69 -16.76 -13.50 9.16
C PHE A 69 -17.75 -13.48 8.00
N VAL A 70 -17.33 -12.99 6.82
CA VAL A 70 -18.20 -12.95 5.65
C VAL A 70 -18.57 -14.36 5.19
N ALA A 71 -17.62 -15.29 5.14
CA ALA A 71 -17.88 -16.68 4.76
C ALA A 71 -18.89 -17.35 5.71
N ALA A 72 -18.77 -17.12 7.01
CA ALA A 72 -19.71 -17.66 8.00
C ALA A 72 -21.16 -17.13 7.79
N LEU A 73 -21.31 -15.84 7.46
CA LEU A 73 -22.63 -15.28 7.14
C LEU A 73 -23.30 -15.96 5.94
N PHE A 74 -22.50 -16.32 4.92
CA PHE A 74 -23.01 -17.02 3.74
C PHE A 74 -23.32 -18.49 4.03
N LEU A 75 -22.45 -19.19 4.76
CA LEU A 75 -22.61 -20.62 5.08
C LEU A 75 -23.75 -20.87 6.05
N LEU A 76 -23.96 -20.00 7.03
CA LEU A 76 -25.04 -20.13 8.02
C LEU A 76 -26.42 -19.73 7.48
N GLY A 77 -26.51 -19.28 6.23
CA GLY A 77 -27.79 -18.98 5.59
C GLY A 77 -28.63 -17.88 6.25
N ILE A 78 -28.00 -16.92 6.93
CA ILE A 78 -28.68 -15.88 7.70
C ILE A 78 -29.61 -15.07 6.82
N GLN A 79 -30.89 -14.92 7.21
CA GLN A 79 -31.93 -14.26 6.42
C GLN A 79 -31.67 -12.76 6.20
N ASN A 80 -31.16 -12.05 7.21
CA ASN A 80 -30.95 -10.59 7.18
C ASN A 80 -29.52 -10.19 6.79
N LYS A 81 -28.89 -10.87 5.82
CA LYS A 81 -27.51 -10.64 5.41
C LYS A 81 -27.23 -9.20 5.02
N GLU A 82 -28.15 -8.58 4.28
CA GLU A 82 -27.95 -7.21 3.77
C GLU A 82 -27.85 -6.19 4.90
N ALA A 83 -28.74 -6.27 5.91
CA ALA A 83 -28.71 -5.39 7.05
C ALA A 83 -27.43 -5.60 7.90
N ILE A 84 -27.04 -6.85 8.13
CA ILE A 84 -25.82 -7.18 8.88
C ILE A 84 -24.59 -6.67 8.14
N LEU A 85 -24.49 -6.88 6.83
CA LEU A 85 -23.39 -6.41 6.02
C LEU A 85 -23.32 -4.88 5.96
N PHE A 86 -24.47 -4.20 5.91
CA PHE A 86 -24.53 -2.74 5.94
C PHE A 86 -23.98 -2.19 7.27
N TRP A 87 -24.46 -2.70 8.41
CA TRP A 87 -23.97 -2.28 9.71
C TRP A 87 -22.51 -2.67 9.94
N ALA A 88 -22.10 -3.86 9.52
CA ALA A 88 -20.71 -4.30 9.59
C ALA A 88 -19.79 -3.40 8.75
N PHE A 89 -20.27 -2.95 7.57
CA PHE A 89 -19.54 -2.01 6.74
C PHE A 89 -19.39 -0.64 7.41
N LEU A 90 -20.47 -0.07 7.97
CA LEU A 90 -20.43 1.21 8.66
C LEU A 90 -19.51 1.18 9.88
N LEU A 91 -19.73 0.21 10.76
CA LEU A 91 -18.94 0.05 11.98
C LEU A 91 -17.48 -0.30 11.66
N GLY A 92 -17.26 -1.21 10.73
CA GLY A 92 -15.93 -1.61 10.30
C GLY A 92 -15.14 -0.44 9.68
N ASN A 93 -15.80 0.37 8.83
CA ASN A 93 -15.18 1.54 8.23
C ASN A 93 -14.85 2.61 9.28
N SER A 94 -15.77 2.89 10.20
CA SER A 94 -15.56 3.82 11.31
C SER A 94 -14.40 3.37 12.20
N LEU A 95 -14.33 2.08 12.52
CA LEU A 95 -13.23 1.49 13.29
C LEU A 95 -11.90 1.61 12.54
N TYR A 96 -11.90 1.37 11.22
CA TYR A 96 -10.69 1.49 10.41
C TYR A 96 -10.14 2.92 10.39
N TYR A 97 -11.02 3.93 10.31
CA TYR A 97 -10.59 5.33 10.41
C TYR A 97 -10.07 5.66 11.81
N ALA A 98 -10.78 5.25 12.86
CA ALA A 98 -10.36 5.49 14.23
C ALA A 98 -8.98 4.87 14.52
N VAL A 99 -8.79 3.61 14.14
CA VAL A 99 -7.51 2.89 14.29
C VAL A 99 -6.42 3.53 13.41
N GLY A 100 -6.77 3.94 12.18
CA GLY A 100 -5.84 4.59 11.27
C GLY A 100 -5.32 5.92 11.81
N ILE A 101 -6.20 6.75 12.33
CA ILE A 101 -5.87 8.03 12.95
C ILE A 101 -5.04 7.80 14.22
N PHE A 102 -5.47 6.89 15.09
CA PHE A 102 -4.72 6.54 16.31
C PHE A 102 -3.29 6.08 16.02
N LEU A 103 -3.13 5.18 15.03
CA LEU A 103 -1.80 4.71 14.62
C LEU A 103 -0.95 5.83 14.01
N ALA A 104 -1.54 6.71 13.23
CA ALA A 104 -0.83 7.83 12.64
C ALA A 104 -0.24 8.74 13.72
N PHE A 105 -1.01 9.08 14.77
CA PHE A 105 -0.51 9.84 15.90
C PHE A 105 0.51 9.06 16.75
N ARG A 106 0.28 7.78 16.99
CA ARG A 106 1.17 6.96 17.83
C ARG A 106 2.52 6.64 17.18
N LEU A 107 2.53 6.51 15.85
CA LEU A 107 3.72 6.14 15.08
C LEU A 107 4.29 7.33 14.28
N HIS A 108 3.67 8.52 14.34
CA HIS A 108 4.04 9.71 13.56
C HIS A 108 4.14 9.42 12.05
N ASP A 109 3.20 8.62 11.53
CA ASP A 109 3.24 8.13 10.18
C ASP A 109 1.82 8.01 9.60
N ASN A 110 1.47 8.84 8.63
CA ASN A 110 0.15 8.83 7.97
C ASN A 110 -0.16 7.49 7.29
N ARG A 111 0.86 6.74 6.90
CA ARG A 111 0.70 5.45 6.20
C ARG A 111 0.82 4.23 7.12
N ALA A 112 0.88 4.43 8.45
CA ALA A 112 0.98 3.35 9.42
C ALA A 112 -0.13 2.29 9.25
N PHE A 113 -1.38 2.72 9.07
CA PHE A 113 -2.51 1.83 8.79
C PHE A 113 -2.27 0.97 7.54
N CYS A 114 -1.83 1.59 6.44
CA CYS A 114 -1.56 0.91 5.18
C CYS A 114 -0.39 -0.08 5.28
N LYS A 115 0.59 0.21 6.15
CA LYS A 115 1.76 -0.63 6.38
C LYS A 115 1.46 -1.86 7.22
N TYR A 116 0.58 -1.73 8.23
CA TYR A 116 0.46 -2.75 9.29
C TYR A 116 -0.89 -3.44 9.35
N ILE A 117 -2.00 -2.77 9.05
CA ILE A 117 -3.35 -3.29 9.32
C ILE A 117 -4.14 -3.57 8.05
N CYS A 118 -4.04 -2.74 7.03
CA CYS A 118 -4.92 -2.79 5.86
C CYS A 118 -5.00 -4.20 5.22
N PRO A 119 -6.16 -4.88 5.25
CA PRO A 119 -6.30 -6.25 4.74
C PRO A 119 -6.23 -6.34 3.22
N ILE A 120 -6.64 -5.28 2.49
CA ILE A 120 -6.62 -5.26 1.02
C ILE A 120 -5.19 -5.42 0.49
N THR A 121 -4.18 -5.01 1.28
CA THR A 121 -2.78 -5.14 0.89
C THR A 121 -2.34 -6.60 0.73
N VAL A 122 -3.01 -7.55 1.38
CA VAL A 122 -2.74 -8.99 1.23
C VAL A 122 -2.95 -9.42 -0.22
N PHE A 123 -4.02 -8.93 -0.85
CA PHE A 123 -4.34 -9.20 -2.25
C PHE A 123 -3.47 -8.39 -3.22
N LEU A 124 -3.23 -7.12 -2.91
CA LEU A 124 -2.53 -6.22 -3.82
C LEU A 124 -1.02 -6.48 -3.90
N LYS A 125 -0.41 -7.08 -2.86
CA LYS A 125 1.03 -7.38 -2.86
C LYS A 125 1.47 -8.31 -3.98
N PRO A 126 0.89 -9.53 -4.14
CA PRO A 126 1.27 -10.41 -5.23
C PRO A 126 1.01 -9.80 -6.61
N MET A 127 -0.14 -9.13 -6.79
CA MET A 127 -0.44 -8.46 -8.05
C MET A 127 0.55 -7.33 -8.36
N SER A 128 0.97 -6.57 -7.36
CA SER A 128 1.96 -5.52 -7.51
C SER A 128 3.33 -6.05 -7.96
N TYR A 129 3.67 -7.27 -7.61
CA TYR A 129 4.90 -7.91 -8.06
C TYR A 129 4.90 -8.13 -9.57
N PHE A 130 3.77 -8.53 -10.15
CA PHE A 130 3.62 -8.78 -11.59
C PHE A 130 3.26 -7.54 -12.41
N SER A 131 3.06 -6.39 -11.79
CA SER A 131 2.55 -5.20 -12.48
C SER A 131 3.49 -4.67 -13.55
N LEU A 132 2.89 -4.10 -14.62
CA LEU A 132 3.58 -3.53 -15.76
C LEU A 132 4.23 -2.18 -15.44
N PHE A 133 3.53 -1.33 -14.69
CA PHE A 133 4.02 -0.01 -14.30
C PHE A 133 5.01 -0.14 -13.16
N ARG A 134 6.27 0.20 -13.41
CA ARG A 134 7.39 -0.06 -12.48
C ARG A 134 8.26 1.16 -12.26
N VAL A 135 8.88 1.20 -11.09
CA VAL A 135 9.97 2.14 -10.81
C VAL A 135 11.27 1.52 -11.27
N LYS A 136 12.04 2.22 -12.08
CA LYS A 136 13.41 1.84 -12.44
C LYS A 136 14.41 2.83 -11.89
N CYS A 137 15.57 2.32 -11.53
CA CYS A 137 16.73 3.11 -11.14
C CYS A 137 17.87 2.88 -12.14
N ASP A 138 18.47 3.97 -12.58
CA ASP A 138 19.62 3.96 -13.47
C ASP A 138 20.92 4.02 -12.66
N HIS A 139 21.70 2.96 -12.74
CA HIS A 139 22.97 2.83 -12.02
C HIS A 139 24.00 3.88 -12.40
N SER A 140 24.01 4.32 -13.65
CA SER A 140 25.00 5.26 -14.17
C SER A 140 24.81 6.66 -13.59
N LYS A 141 23.55 7.01 -13.26
CA LYS A 141 23.15 8.34 -12.76
C LYS A 141 23.00 8.40 -11.25
N CYS A 142 22.95 7.24 -10.57
CA CYS A 142 22.70 7.18 -9.15
C CYS A 142 23.94 7.49 -8.33
N VAL A 143 23.87 8.58 -7.58
CA VAL A 143 24.95 9.03 -6.67
C VAL A 143 24.77 8.50 -5.22
N SER A 144 23.86 7.55 -5.00
CA SER A 144 23.62 6.89 -3.71
C SER A 144 23.35 7.84 -2.52
N CYS A 145 22.75 9.01 -2.77
CA CYS A 145 22.49 10.04 -1.74
C CYS A 145 21.35 9.70 -0.75
N GLY A 146 20.59 8.62 -0.99
CA GLY A 146 19.52 8.13 -0.11
C GLY A 146 18.26 8.99 -0.02
N LYS A 147 18.15 10.13 -0.72
CA LYS A 147 16.96 11.03 -0.67
C LYS A 147 15.67 10.29 -1.02
N CYS A 148 15.70 9.42 -2.03
CA CYS A 148 14.54 8.64 -2.47
C CYS A 148 14.02 7.69 -1.38
N ALA A 149 14.90 7.08 -0.59
CA ALA A 149 14.53 6.21 0.53
C ALA A 149 13.92 7.02 1.68
N ARG A 150 14.53 8.15 2.05
CA ARG A 150 14.03 9.04 3.13
C ARG A 150 12.68 9.67 2.81
N THR A 151 12.39 9.95 1.54
CA THR A 151 11.11 10.56 1.12
C THR A 151 10.00 9.51 0.94
N CYS A 152 10.32 8.23 1.01
CA CYS A 152 9.35 7.16 0.74
C CYS A 152 8.34 7.01 1.89
N PRO A 153 7.04 7.22 1.68
CA PRO A 153 6.02 7.08 2.72
C PRO A 153 5.76 5.62 3.11
N MET A 154 6.32 4.66 2.38
CA MET A 154 6.17 3.22 2.61
C MET A 154 7.46 2.55 3.09
N ASP A 155 8.50 3.31 3.42
CA ASP A 155 9.81 2.84 3.86
C ASP A 155 10.47 1.86 2.88
N VAL A 156 10.29 2.10 1.60
CA VAL A 156 10.91 1.31 0.54
C VAL A 156 12.18 1.99 0.05
N ASP A 157 13.30 1.32 0.17
CA ASP A 157 14.54 1.76 -0.46
C ASP A 157 14.53 1.38 -1.94
N VAL A 158 14.21 2.37 -2.78
CA VAL A 158 14.10 2.20 -4.23
C VAL A 158 15.45 1.88 -4.87
N THR A 159 16.56 2.22 -4.23
CA THR A 159 17.90 1.93 -4.76
C THR A 159 18.27 0.46 -4.61
N LYS A 160 17.77 -0.19 -3.55
CA LYS A 160 17.99 -1.63 -3.29
C LYS A 160 16.91 -2.49 -3.92
N THR A 161 15.65 -2.08 -3.77
CA THR A 161 14.48 -2.85 -4.23
C THR A 161 13.49 -1.97 -4.99
N PRO A 162 13.78 -1.57 -6.23
CA PRO A 162 12.98 -0.60 -6.98
C PRO A 162 11.53 -1.00 -7.23
N ASN A 163 11.23 -2.30 -7.27
CA ASN A 163 9.86 -2.81 -7.45
C ASN A 163 9.36 -3.60 -6.25
N HIS A 164 9.67 -3.13 -5.06
CA HIS A 164 9.19 -3.76 -3.84
C HIS A 164 7.65 -3.83 -3.83
N SER A 165 7.09 -4.96 -3.38
CA SER A 165 5.65 -5.20 -3.34
C SER A 165 4.86 -4.22 -2.45
N GLU A 166 5.54 -3.50 -1.57
CA GLU A 166 4.95 -2.44 -0.74
C GLU A 166 4.95 -1.06 -1.43
N CYS A 167 5.60 -0.91 -2.57
CA CYS A 167 5.63 0.37 -3.29
C CYS A 167 4.25 0.75 -3.81
N ILE A 168 3.72 1.89 -3.37
CA ILE A 168 2.44 2.47 -3.80
C ILE A 168 2.56 3.35 -5.05
N ARG A 169 3.73 3.44 -5.64
CA ARG A 169 4.02 4.18 -6.88
C ARG A 169 3.61 5.64 -6.87
N CYS A 170 3.71 6.29 -5.71
CA CYS A 170 3.32 7.69 -5.52
C CYS A 170 4.25 8.71 -6.22
N GLY A 171 5.39 8.31 -6.75
CA GLY A 171 6.32 9.18 -7.48
C GLY A 171 7.24 10.04 -6.61
N LYS A 172 7.06 10.11 -5.30
CA LYS A 172 7.89 10.97 -4.42
C LYS A 172 9.39 10.73 -4.55
N CYS A 173 9.81 9.48 -4.78
CA CYS A 173 11.21 9.14 -5.02
C CYS A 173 11.72 9.65 -6.38
N VAL A 174 10.86 9.75 -7.37
CA VAL A 174 11.19 10.28 -8.70
C VAL A 174 11.45 11.79 -8.60
N THR A 175 10.52 12.53 -7.98
CA THR A 175 10.65 13.99 -7.79
C THR A 175 11.78 14.38 -6.84
N ALA A 176 12.10 13.53 -5.86
CA ALA A 176 13.19 13.80 -4.91
C ALA A 176 14.59 13.50 -5.45
N CYS A 177 14.69 12.83 -6.60
CA CYS A 177 15.99 12.43 -7.16
C CYS A 177 16.68 13.59 -7.90
N PRO A 178 17.82 14.11 -7.42
CA PRO A 178 18.48 15.27 -8.03
C PRO A 178 19.13 14.94 -9.37
N THR A 179 19.45 13.67 -9.62
CA THR A 179 20.13 13.21 -10.84
C THR A 179 19.19 12.52 -11.82
N GLU A 180 17.87 12.54 -11.52
CA GLU A 180 16.86 11.84 -12.32
C GLU A 180 17.17 10.35 -12.57
N ALA A 181 17.90 9.72 -11.67
CA ALA A 181 18.24 8.32 -11.77
C ALA A 181 17.03 7.41 -11.55
N VAL A 182 16.00 7.88 -10.83
CA VAL A 182 14.78 7.13 -10.54
C VAL A 182 13.68 7.60 -11.49
N ARG A 183 13.10 6.66 -12.27
CA ARG A 183 12.05 6.96 -13.25
C ARG A 183 10.97 5.87 -13.24
N PHE A 184 9.76 6.24 -13.66
CA PHE A 184 8.72 5.26 -14.00
C PHE A 184 8.96 4.68 -15.40
N ARG A 185 8.68 3.39 -15.54
CA ARG A 185 8.73 2.71 -16.84
C ARG A 185 7.69 1.59 -16.91
N TYR A 186 7.10 1.43 -18.08
CA TYR A 186 6.32 0.26 -18.42
C TYR A 186 7.28 -0.82 -18.92
N ALA A 187 7.40 -1.92 -18.20
CA ALA A 187 8.27 -3.03 -18.62
C ALA A 187 7.89 -4.34 -17.93
N PHE A 188 7.99 -5.42 -18.68
CA PHE A 188 8.04 -6.77 -18.14
C PHE A 188 9.48 -7.08 -17.68
N GLY A 189 9.61 -7.81 -16.58
CA GLY A 189 10.92 -8.25 -16.09
C GLY A 189 11.48 -7.43 -14.92
N GLY A 190 12.40 -8.02 -14.18
CA GLY A 190 13.02 -7.42 -13.01
C GLY A 190 13.88 -6.20 -13.37
N SER A 191 13.82 -5.17 -12.54
CA SER A 191 14.83 -4.11 -12.53
C SER A 191 15.85 -4.44 -11.43
N GLY A 192 17.11 -4.52 -11.79
CA GLY A 192 18.19 -4.71 -10.82
C GLY A 192 18.29 -3.55 -9.83
N ALA A 193 18.87 -3.82 -8.66
CA ALA A 193 19.15 -2.79 -7.66
C ALA A 193 20.07 -1.70 -8.22
N CYS A 194 19.88 -0.45 -7.81
CA CYS A 194 20.64 0.68 -8.31
C CYS A 194 22.03 0.80 -7.67
N SER A 195 22.18 0.32 -6.44
CA SER A 195 23.47 0.40 -5.75
C SER A 195 24.27 -0.88 -5.89
N LYS A 196 25.46 -0.79 -6.49
CA LYS A 196 26.48 -1.82 -6.41
C LYS A 196 27.24 -1.78 -5.08
N LEU A 197 26.99 -0.78 -4.24
CA LEU A 197 27.77 -0.50 -3.04
C LEU A 197 26.89 -0.34 -1.81
N SER A 198 27.34 -1.04 -0.78
CA SER A 198 27.03 -0.84 0.63
C SER A 198 25.83 -1.59 1.20
N GLN A 199 26.15 -2.75 1.71
CA GLN A 199 25.46 -3.43 2.81
C GLN A 199 25.61 -2.68 4.16
N LYS A 200 25.85 -1.35 4.17
CA LYS A 200 25.79 -0.59 5.42
C LYS A 200 24.37 -0.08 5.66
N PRO A 201 23.72 -0.46 6.76
CA PRO A 201 22.43 0.13 7.15
C PRO A 201 22.69 1.61 7.47
N ILE A 202 21.87 2.49 6.87
CA ILE A 202 21.85 3.95 7.12
C ILE A 202 21.25 4.25 8.52
N ILE A 203 21.51 3.46 9.54
CA ILE A 203 20.81 3.53 10.85
C ILE A 203 21.76 3.99 11.97
N GLU A 204 22.96 4.48 11.68
CA GLU A 204 23.89 4.85 12.77
C GLU A 204 24.29 6.32 12.85
N GLU A 205 23.49 7.25 12.30
CA GLU A 205 23.86 8.67 12.40
C GLU A 205 22.73 9.57 12.86
N ASN A 206 22.07 9.22 13.99
CA ASN A 206 21.30 10.17 14.79
C ASN A 206 21.25 9.70 16.26
N LYS A 207 22.44 9.53 16.87
CA LYS A 207 22.63 9.63 18.30
C LYS A 207 23.66 10.74 18.52
N GLY A 208 23.18 11.94 18.77
CA GLY A 208 24.00 13.06 19.16
C GLY A 208 23.47 14.38 18.60
N GLU A 209 22.48 14.94 19.25
CA GLU A 209 22.32 16.32 19.70
C GLU A 209 20.90 16.49 20.24
#